data_4f224b2b3815c811d4025853878b112c
#
_entry.id   4f224b2b3815c811d4025853878b112c
#
_cell.length_a   1.000
_cell.length_b   1.000
_cell.length_c   1.000
_cell.angle_alpha   90.00
_cell.angle_beta   90.00
_cell.angle_gamma   90.00
#
_symmetry.space_group_name_H-M   'P 1'
#
loop_
_entity.id
_entity.type
_entity.pdbx_description
1 polymer ?
#
loop_
_entity_poly.entity_id
_entity_poly.type
_entity_poly.pdbx_seq_one_letter_code
_entity_poly.pdbx_strand_id
1 'polypeptide(L)'
;MPDSAGALVSIDRVHAARAVAAELGVDVVVLTPGSDLRYLCGYDAHAMERLTALAVPRSGEPLLVVPRLEAPMVDAGPAGALGLDVLAWDETEDAFALLAREVTARLGSAPARVAVGARTWAEHALGVHRALPGSALELATPVLDRLRMVKTPAEVEELAAAGAAIDRVHARMGEWLRVGRTEAEVGADIAAAILAEGHVGVDFTIVGSGPNGASPHHELSDRVVRAGDLVVVDIGGETATGYRSDCTRTYAVGGEPGAEVAEWYAVLQDAQEAAVDAVRPGVTAEQVDAVARDRITAAGWGEHFIHRTGHGIGLDTHEAPYIVAGNDLPLEAGMAFSVEPGIYLAGRAGARIEDIVVCTDEGVRVLNRGPRGLVVLPG
;
A
#
# COMPACT_ATOMS: atom_id res chain seq x y z
N MET A 1 15.94 21.52 -0.05
CA MET A 1 15.09 20.75 0.87
C MET A 1 16.02 19.86 1.67
N PRO A 2 15.97 19.82 3.01
CA PRO A 2 16.70 18.79 3.73
C PRO A 2 16.21 17.42 3.25
N ASP A 3 17.13 16.49 3.14
CA ASP A 3 16.94 15.13 2.64
C ASP A 3 15.84 14.42 3.44
N SER A 4 14.58 14.48 2.97
CA SER A 4 13.43 13.85 3.64
C SER A 4 13.58 12.32 3.71
N ALA A 5 14.30 11.74 2.76
CA ALA A 5 14.54 10.30 2.73
C ALA A 5 15.37 9.84 3.95
N GLY A 6 16.35 10.63 4.41
CA GLY A 6 17.16 10.28 5.60
C GLY A 6 16.35 10.27 6.91
N ALA A 7 15.27 11.05 7.00
CA ALA A 7 14.40 11.07 8.19
C ALA A 7 13.48 9.85 8.31
N LEU A 8 13.29 9.11 7.22
CA LEU A 8 12.40 7.94 7.13
C LEU A 8 13.13 6.62 7.36
N VAL A 9 14.46 6.63 7.46
CA VAL A 9 15.30 5.43 7.62
C VAL A 9 16.11 5.55 8.89
N SER A 10 16.02 4.56 9.77
CA SER A 10 16.74 4.51 11.03
C SER A 10 17.14 3.07 11.35
N ILE A 11 18.33 2.90 11.94
CA ILE A 11 18.78 1.60 12.46
C ILE A 11 17.81 1.06 13.54
N ASP A 12 17.05 1.95 14.19
CA ASP A 12 16.04 1.55 15.18
C ASP A 12 14.95 0.66 14.58
N ARG A 13 14.62 0.82 13.29
CA ARG A 13 13.68 -0.08 12.59
C ARG A 13 14.22 -1.51 12.51
N VAL A 14 15.50 -1.66 12.25
CA VAL A 14 16.18 -2.97 12.22
C VAL A 14 16.19 -3.60 13.61
N HIS A 15 16.48 -2.79 14.65
CA HIS A 15 16.44 -3.23 16.04
C HIS A 15 15.02 -3.61 16.49
N ALA A 16 14.00 -2.85 16.08
CA ALA A 16 12.60 -3.17 16.35
C ALA A 16 12.18 -4.48 15.66
N ALA A 17 12.59 -4.70 14.40
CA ALA A 17 12.33 -5.95 13.68
C ALA A 17 12.98 -7.16 14.41
N ARG A 18 14.21 -7.00 14.91
CA ARG A 18 14.88 -8.00 15.74
C ARG A 18 14.09 -8.30 17.02
N ALA A 19 13.63 -7.28 17.72
CA ALA A 19 12.88 -7.45 18.97
C ALA A 19 11.57 -8.21 18.73
N VAL A 20 10.78 -7.82 17.73
CA VAL A 20 9.55 -8.51 17.36
C VAL A 20 9.82 -9.94 16.90
N ALA A 21 10.86 -10.16 16.09
CA ALA A 21 11.27 -11.52 15.67
C ALA A 21 11.60 -12.41 16.86
N ALA A 22 12.33 -11.88 17.86
CA ALA A 22 12.68 -12.60 19.08
C ALA A 22 11.43 -12.97 19.91
N GLU A 23 10.45 -12.07 20.05
CA GLU A 23 9.16 -12.35 20.70
C GLU A 23 8.40 -13.48 20.02
N LEU A 24 8.47 -13.55 18.69
CA LEU A 24 7.82 -14.59 17.88
C LEU A 24 8.67 -15.88 17.79
N GLY A 25 9.87 -15.89 18.39
CA GLY A 25 10.78 -17.04 18.39
C GLY A 25 11.46 -17.28 17.05
N VAL A 26 11.56 -16.27 16.18
CA VAL A 26 12.28 -16.29 14.91
C VAL A 26 13.77 -16.06 15.16
N ASP A 27 14.64 -16.91 14.61
CA ASP A 27 16.08 -16.79 14.80
C ASP A 27 16.72 -15.75 13.87
N VAL A 28 16.20 -15.63 12.65
CA VAL A 28 16.65 -14.65 11.67
C VAL A 28 15.54 -14.26 10.71
N VAL A 29 15.44 -12.97 10.43
CA VAL A 29 14.60 -12.41 9.34
C VAL A 29 15.51 -12.16 8.14
N VAL A 30 15.11 -12.64 6.95
CA VAL A 30 15.84 -12.46 5.69
C VAL A 30 14.91 -11.75 4.69
N LEU A 31 15.26 -10.55 4.31
CA LEU A 31 14.48 -9.71 3.40
C LEU A 31 15.22 -9.48 2.09
N THR A 32 14.59 -9.83 0.98
CA THR A 32 15.07 -9.55 -0.37
C THR A 32 14.47 -8.23 -0.89
N PRO A 33 14.89 -7.71 -2.07
CA PRO A 33 14.38 -6.46 -2.61
C PRO A 33 12.85 -6.35 -2.61
N GLY A 34 12.37 -5.20 -2.16
CA GLY A 34 10.96 -4.86 -2.00
C GLY A 34 10.72 -3.90 -0.83
N SER A 35 9.46 -3.63 -0.56
CA SER A 35 9.02 -2.65 0.45
C SER A 35 9.57 -2.93 1.85
N ASP A 36 9.68 -4.20 2.25
CA ASP A 36 10.20 -4.60 3.56
C ASP A 36 11.70 -4.27 3.72
N LEU A 37 12.50 -4.56 2.69
CA LEU A 37 13.91 -4.17 2.66
C LEU A 37 14.06 -2.65 2.69
N ARG A 38 13.32 -1.95 1.83
CA ARG A 38 13.29 -0.49 1.77
C ARG A 38 12.86 0.11 3.12
N TYR A 39 11.84 -0.45 3.77
CA TYR A 39 11.37 0.00 5.08
C TYR A 39 12.47 -0.07 6.15
N LEU A 40 13.20 -1.20 6.23
CA LEU A 40 14.19 -1.39 7.28
C LEU A 40 15.49 -0.64 7.04
N CYS A 41 15.99 -0.56 5.80
CA CYS A 41 17.31 0.01 5.56
C CYS A 41 17.36 1.08 4.47
N GLY A 42 16.24 1.44 3.85
CA GLY A 42 16.18 2.46 2.80
C GLY A 42 16.81 2.05 1.48
N TYR A 43 17.23 0.80 1.33
CA TYR A 43 17.79 0.31 0.08
C TYR A 43 16.69 -0.13 -0.87
N ASP A 44 16.49 0.66 -1.92
CA ASP A 44 15.52 0.38 -2.98
C ASP A 44 16.19 -0.37 -4.13
N ALA A 45 16.47 -1.65 -3.89
CA ALA A 45 17.09 -2.52 -4.86
C ALA A 45 16.05 -3.13 -5.82
N HIS A 46 16.43 -3.32 -7.06
CA HIS A 46 15.63 -4.10 -8.00
C HIS A 46 15.70 -5.59 -7.67
N ALA A 47 14.54 -6.25 -7.67
CA ALA A 47 14.49 -7.71 -7.56
C ALA A 47 15.02 -8.35 -8.84
N MET A 48 16.04 -9.19 -8.72
CA MET A 48 16.65 -9.94 -9.83
C MET A 48 17.19 -11.28 -9.33
N GLU A 49 17.76 -12.08 -10.24
CA GLU A 49 18.28 -13.43 -9.94
C GLU A 49 19.48 -13.41 -8.99
N ARG A 50 20.23 -12.30 -8.93
CA ARG A 50 21.34 -12.12 -7.98
C ARG A 50 20.79 -11.84 -6.61
N LEU A 51 21.27 -12.58 -5.61
CA LEU A 51 20.81 -12.41 -4.26
C LEU A 51 21.28 -11.07 -3.67
N THR A 52 20.32 -10.20 -3.38
CA THR A 52 20.44 -9.13 -2.41
C THR A 52 19.56 -9.49 -1.22
N ALA A 53 20.12 -9.46 0.01
CA ALA A 53 19.36 -9.83 1.20
C ALA A 53 19.86 -9.12 2.45
N LEU A 54 18.95 -8.50 3.19
CA LEU A 54 19.18 -8.06 4.57
C LEU A 54 18.82 -9.21 5.49
N ALA A 55 19.80 -9.68 6.26
CA ALA A 55 19.58 -10.62 7.35
C ALA A 55 19.63 -9.89 8.69
N VAL A 56 18.58 -10.08 9.49
CA VAL A 56 18.45 -9.55 10.85
C VAL A 56 18.40 -10.74 11.82
N PRO A 57 19.55 -11.21 12.29
CA PRO A 57 19.61 -12.30 13.26
C PRO A 57 19.19 -11.82 14.65
N ARG A 58 18.66 -12.72 15.49
CA ARG A 58 18.27 -12.42 16.88
C ARG A 58 19.45 -11.97 17.75
N SER A 59 20.69 -12.30 17.35
CA SER A 59 21.94 -11.91 18.02
C SER A 59 23.02 -11.62 16.98
N GLY A 60 23.98 -10.77 17.34
CA GLY A 60 25.01 -10.28 16.42
C GLY A 60 24.51 -9.13 15.55
N GLU A 61 25.39 -8.59 14.71
CA GLU A 61 25.06 -7.44 13.86
C GLU A 61 24.23 -7.87 12.64
N PRO A 62 23.25 -7.05 12.22
CA PRO A 62 22.54 -7.28 10.95
C PRO A 62 23.51 -7.16 9.79
N LEU A 63 23.26 -7.94 8.73
CA LEU A 63 24.12 -7.92 7.56
C LEU A 63 23.30 -7.74 6.28
N LEU A 64 23.88 -6.99 5.34
CA LEU A 64 23.35 -6.80 4.01
C LEU A 64 24.27 -7.50 2.99
N VAL A 65 23.80 -8.60 2.43
CA VAL A 65 24.49 -9.35 1.37
C VAL A 65 24.07 -8.77 0.02
N VAL A 66 25.04 -8.37 -0.80
CA VAL A 66 24.77 -7.73 -2.11
C VAL A 66 25.78 -8.22 -3.16
N PRO A 67 25.40 -8.27 -4.45
CA PRO A 67 26.38 -8.44 -5.52
C PRO A 67 27.44 -7.33 -5.46
N ARG A 68 28.71 -7.66 -5.71
CA ARG A 68 29.81 -6.68 -5.68
C ARG A 68 29.56 -5.49 -6.61
N LEU A 69 28.90 -5.74 -7.75
CA LEU A 69 28.57 -4.69 -8.72
C LEU A 69 27.57 -3.65 -8.18
N GLU A 70 26.79 -4.01 -7.15
CA GLU A 70 25.77 -3.13 -6.54
C GLU A 70 26.24 -2.49 -5.23
N ALA A 71 27.34 -2.95 -4.64
CA ALA A 71 27.87 -2.43 -3.38
C ALA A 71 28.06 -0.88 -3.39
N PRO A 72 28.56 -0.24 -4.47
CA PRO A 72 28.67 1.22 -4.51
C PRO A 72 27.33 1.96 -4.37
N MET A 73 26.21 1.35 -4.77
CA MET A 73 24.88 1.95 -4.62
C MET A 73 24.42 1.90 -3.15
N VAL A 74 24.78 0.82 -2.43
CA VAL A 74 24.52 0.72 -0.98
C VAL A 74 25.27 1.80 -0.23
N ASP A 75 26.58 1.96 -0.53
CA ASP A 75 27.46 2.95 0.14
C ASP A 75 26.99 4.39 -0.08
N ALA A 76 26.46 4.69 -1.29
CA ALA A 76 25.96 6.01 -1.64
C ALA A 76 24.54 6.29 -1.13
N GLY A 77 23.80 5.27 -0.72
CA GLY A 77 22.40 5.36 -0.32
C GLY A 77 22.19 5.42 1.20
N PRO A 78 20.94 5.51 1.66
CA PRO A 78 20.59 5.53 3.08
C PRO A 78 21.13 4.31 3.87
N ALA A 79 21.16 3.13 3.25
CA ALA A 79 21.64 1.91 3.88
C ALA A 79 23.11 2.00 4.33
N GLY A 80 23.97 2.68 3.56
CA GLY A 80 25.37 2.91 3.92
C GLY A 80 25.54 3.75 5.18
N ALA A 81 24.60 4.66 5.47
CA ALA A 81 24.63 5.50 6.66
C ALA A 81 24.18 4.77 7.95
N LEU A 82 23.57 3.58 7.84
CA LEU A 82 23.04 2.84 8.99
C LEU A 82 24.09 2.05 9.77
N GLY A 83 25.32 1.93 9.23
CA GLY A 83 26.36 1.13 9.85
C GLY A 83 26.10 -0.39 9.81
N LEU A 84 25.32 -0.85 8.83
CA LEU A 84 25.12 -2.27 8.57
C LEU A 84 26.42 -2.93 8.11
N ASP A 85 26.62 -4.20 8.48
CA ASP A 85 27.71 -5.01 7.93
C ASP A 85 27.36 -5.39 6.49
N VAL A 86 28.08 -4.79 5.52
CA VAL A 86 27.81 -5.00 4.08
C VAL A 86 28.78 -6.04 3.52
N LEU A 87 28.25 -7.15 3.03
CA LEU A 87 29.00 -8.23 2.41
C LEU A 87 28.75 -8.28 0.91
N ALA A 88 29.76 -7.86 0.15
CA ALA A 88 29.73 -7.95 -1.31
C ALA A 88 30.23 -9.33 -1.77
N TRP A 89 29.45 -10.01 -2.61
CA TRP A 89 29.81 -11.32 -3.19
C TRP A 89 30.10 -11.20 -4.69
N ASP A 90 31.01 -12.04 -5.18
CA ASP A 90 31.42 -12.09 -6.59
C ASP A 90 30.59 -13.12 -7.38
N GLU A 91 30.43 -12.94 -8.68
CA GLU A 91 29.64 -13.79 -9.59
C GLU A 91 30.03 -15.28 -9.56
N THR A 92 31.21 -15.61 -9.05
CA THR A 92 31.70 -16.98 -8.91
C THR A 92 31.46 -17.59 -7.54
N GLU A 93 30.87 -16.83 -6.61
CA GLU A 93 30.58 -17.26 -5.25
C GLU A 93 29.12 -17.72 -5.11
N ASP A 94 28.87 -18.62 -4.17
CA ASP A 94 27.52 -19.00 -3.76
C ASP A 94 27.04 -18.03 -2.66
N ALA A 95 26.21 -17.07 -3.07
CA ALA A 95 25.67 -16.04 -2.18
C ALA A 95 24.78 -16.62 -1.07
N PHE A 96 24.08 -17.73 -1.31
CA PHE A 96 23.27 -18.39 -0.30
C PHE A 96 24.12 -19.09 0.74
N ALA A 97 25.20 -19.75 0.31
CA ALA A 97 26.18 -20.36 1.22
C ALA A 97 26.91 -19.29 2.04
N LEU A 98 27.24 -18.14 1.45
CA LEU A 98 27.79 -16.98 2.14
C LEU A 98 26.82 -16.48 3.22
N LEU A 99 25.57 -16.19 2.87
CA LEU A 99 24.53 -15.76 3.79
C LEU A 99 24.37 -16.75 4.96
N ALA A 100 24.26 -18.04 4.68
CA ALA A 100 24.04 -19.09 5.67
C ALA A 100 25.22 -19.19 6.66
N ARG A 101 26.48 -19.12 6.16
CA ARG A 101 27.70 -19.11 6.99
C ARG A 101 27.69 -17.94 7.95
N GLU A 102 27.43 -16.75 7.44
CA GLU A 102 27.46 -15.52 8.21
C GLU A 102 26.33 -15.43 9.25
N VAL A 103 25.13 -15.86 8.89
CA VAL A 103 24.01 -15.98 9.84
C VAL A 103 24.33 -16.97 10.95
N THR A 104 24.85 -18.15 10.60
CA THR A 104 25.23 -19.18 11.58
C THR A 104 26.33 -18.70 12.52
N ALA A 105 27.34 -17.97 12.00
CA ALA A 105 28.41 -17.41 12.82
C ALA A 105 27.87 -16.39 13.84
N ARG A 106 26.94 -15.50 13.44
CA ARG A 106 26.33 -14.49 14.33
C ARG A 106 25.45 -15.11 15.41
N LEU A 107 24.73 -16.16 15.06
CA LEU A 107 23.87 -16.89 16.00
C LEU A 107 24.65 -17.84 16.93
N GLY A 108 25.87 -18.23 16.54
CA GLY A 108 26.67 -19.26 17.22
C GLY A 108 26.17 -20.69 16.94
N SER A 109 25.10 -20.87 16.20
CA SER A 109 24.53 -22.16 15.76
C SER A 109 23.66 -21.97 14.53
N ALA A 110 23.35 -23.06 13.82
CA ALA A 110 22.40 -23.02 12.73
C ALA A 110 21.01 -22.57 13.25
N PRO A 111 20.30 -21.66 12.53
CA PRO A 111 18.96 -21.22 12.91
C PRO A 111 17.96 -22.37 12.82
N ALA A 112 17.03 -22.44 13.77
CA ALA A 112 15.90 -23.36 13.71
C ALA A 112 14.70 -22.77 12.94
N ARG A 113 14.51 -21.43 13.02
CA ARG A 113 13.40 -20.72 12.36
C ARG A 113 13.94 -19.51 11.58
N VAL A 114 13.66 -19.51 10.29
CA VAL A 114 14.04 -18.46 9.33
C VAL A 114 12.81 -17.85 8.74
N ALA A 115 12.59 -16.55 8.93
CA ALA A 115 11.47 -15.83 8.35
C ALA A 115 11.93 -15.05 7.11
N VAL A 116 11.24 -15.24 5.97
CA VAL A 116 11.53 -14.53 4.71
C VAL A 116 10.41 -13.57 4.35
N GLY A 117 10.76 -12.48 3.65
CA GLY A 117 9.77 -11.51 3.16
C GLY A 117 8.69 -12.18 2.30
N ALA A 118 7.44 -11.72 2.42
CA ALA A 118 6.30 -12.32 1.70
C ALA A 118 6.42 -12.23 0.17
N ARG A 119 7.19 -11.26 -0.34
CA ARG A 119 7.44 -11.04 -1.78
C ARG A 119 8.80 -11.56 -2.24
N THR A 120 9.49 -12.35 -1.40
CA THR A 120 10.72 -13.03 -1.79
C THR A 120 10.43 -13.98 -2.94
N TRP A 121 11.21 -13.89 -4.01
CA TRP A 121 11.09 -14.84 -5.12
C TRP A 121 11.26 -16.26 -4.60
N ALA A 122 10.46 -17.19 -5.15
CA ALA A 122 10.54 -18.60 -4.76
C ALA A 122 11.96 -19.17 -4.92
N GLU A 123 12.70 -18.73 -5.93
CA GLU A 123 14.10 -19.11 -6.15
C GLU A 123 14.98 -18.74 -4.95
N HIS A 124 14.85 -17.49 -4.44
CA HIS A 124 15.60 -17.01 -3.28
C HIS A 124 15.16 -17.71 -2.01
N ALA A 125 13.86 -17.86 -1.78
CA ALA A 125 13.35 -18.57 -0.60
C ALA A 125 13.84 -20.02 -0.55
N LEU A 126 13.80 -20.72 -1.68
CA LEU A 126 14.33 -22.10 -1.79
C LEU A 126 15.86 -22.14 -1.69
N GLY A 127 16.57 -21.11 -2.19
CA GLY A 127 18.01 -20.95 -2.00
C GLY A 127 18.39 -20.83 -0.55
N VAL A 128 17.73 -19.96 0.21
CA VAL A 128 17.89 -19.79 1.66
C VAL A 128 17.60 -21.11 2.39
N HIS A 129 16.49 -21.78 2.07
CA HIS A 129 16.12 -23.05 2.69
C HIS A 129 17.16 -24.16 2.45
N ARG A 130 17.70 -24.25 1.22
CA ARG A 130 18.76 -25.23 0.91
C ARG A 130 20.07 -24.94 1.62
N ALA A 131 20.42 -23.66 1.77
CA ALA A 131 21.66 -23.24 2.43
C ALA A 131 21.59 -23.36 3.97
N LEU A 132 20.40 -23.38 4.56
CA LEU A 132 20.13 -23.55 6.00
C LEU A 132 19.31 -24.83 6.24
N PRO A 133 19.87 -26.02 5.98
CA PRO A 133 19.15 -27.28 6.11
C PRO A 133 18.77 -27.53 7.57
N GLY A 134 17.52 -27.99 7.77
CA GLY A 134 16.97 -28.26 9.11
C GLY A 134 16.25 -27.06 9.73
N SER A 135 16.31 -25.86 9.14
CA SER A 135 15.50 -24.74 9.57
C SER A 135 14.06 -24.85 9.05
N ALA A 136 13.09 -24.39 9.85
CA ALA A 136 11.75 -24.10 9.39
C ALA A 136 11.75 -22.74 8.66
N LEU A 137 11.28 -22.73 7.41
CA LEU A 137 11.08 -21.49 6.65
C LEU A 137 9.66 -20.99 6.85
N GLU A 138 9.50 -19.71 7.21
CA GLU A 138 8.23 -19.07 7.46
C GLU A 138 8.20 -17.64 6.88
N LEU A 139 7.03 -16.98 6.90
CA LEU A 139 6.91 -15.61 6.42
C LEU A 139 7.32 -14.61 7.52
N ALA A 140 8.01 -13.55 7.11
CA ALA A 140 8.35 -12.41 7.96
C ALA A 140 7.15 -11.45 8.18
N THR A 141 6.02 -11.67 7.50
CA THR A 141 4.81 -10.85 7.60
C THR A 141 4.41 -10.54 9.05
N PRO A 142 4.34 -11.51 10.00
CA PRO A 142 3.98 -11.19 11.37
C PRO A 142 4.95 -10.24 12.09
N VAL A 143 6.20 -10.18 11.64
CA VAL A 143 7.21 -9.23 12.16
C VAL A 143 7.01 -7.85 11.52
N LEU A 144 6.92 -7.81 10.19
CA LEU A 144 6.91 -6.56 9.44
C LEU A 144 5.57 -5.81 9.57
N ASP A 145 4.45 -6.53 9.61
CA ASP A 145 3.12 -5.90 9.79
C ASP A 145 3.05 -5.11 11.10
N ARG A 146 3.56 -5.66 12.21
CA ARG A 146 3.59 -4.96 13.50
C ARG A 146 4.35 -3.63 13.45
N LEU A 147 5.34 -3.52 12.58
CA LEU A 147 6.17 -2.31 12.44
C LEU A 147 5.56 -1.34 11.42
N ARG A 148 5.06 -1.88 10.29
CA ARG A 148 4.60 -1.07 9.16
C ARG A 148 3.19 -0.55 9.32
N MET A 149 2.31 -1.27 10.06
CA MET A 149 0.94 -0.82 10.31
C MET A 149 0.89 0.54 11.04
N VAL A 150 1.74 0.73 12.05
CA VAL A 150 1.77 1.95 12.87
C VAL A 150 2.81 2.91 12.30
N LYS A 151 2.35 3.95 11.64
CA LYS A 151 3.18 4.97 10.99
C LYS A 151 3.75 5.95 12.01
N THR A 152 5.00 6.28 11.84
CA THR A 152 5.60 7.42 12.54
C THR A 152 5.00 8.74 12.05
N PRO A 153 5.10 9.84 12.80
CA PRO A 153 4.63 11.14 12.32
C PRO A 153 5.23 11.56 10.96
N ALA A 154 6.50 11.22 10.69
CA ALA A 154 7.15 11.51 9.41
C ALA A 154 6.49 10.73 8.25
N GLU A 155 6.18 9.44 8.46
CA GLU A 155 5.48 8.62 7.47
C GLU A 155 4.06 9.11 7.21
N VAL A 156 3.36 9.57 8.24
CA VAL A 156 2.02 10.18 8.09
C VAL A 156 2.08 11.45 7.24
N GLU A 157 3.12 12.29 7.39
CA GLU A 157 3.27 13.48 6.55
C GLU A 157 3.60 13.14 5.09
N GLU A 158 4.36 12.06 4.82
CA GLU A 158 4.58 11.56 3.46
C GLU A 158 3.27 11.09 2.81
N LEU A 159 2.46 10.30 3.54
CA LEU A 159 1.14 9.89 3.07
C LEU A 159 0.21 11.09 2.84
N ALA A 160 0.25 12.09 3.73
CA ALA A 160 -0.54 13.31 3.57
C ALA A 160 -0.11 14.12 2.34
N ALA A 161 1.18 14.19 2.06
CA ALA A 161 1.70 14.85 0.86
C ALA A 161 1.29 14.10 -0.42
N ALA A 162 1.35 12.77 -0.41
CA ALA A 162 0.91 11.91 -1.50
C ALA A 162 -0.60 12.07 -1.76
N GLY A 163 -1.43 12.02 -0.71
CA GLY A 163 -2.88 12.23 -0.81
C GLY A 163 -3.24 13.61 -1.34
N ALA A 164 -2.55 14.65 -0.87
CA ALA A 164 -2.79 16.02 -1.36
C ALA A 164 -2.43 16.19 -2.85
N ALA A 165 -1.41 15.47 -3.35
CA ALA A 165 -1.06 15.47 -4.77
C ALA A 165 -2.17 14.82 -5.61
N ILE A 166 -2.70 13.68 -5.17
CA ILE A 166 -3.82 13.00 -5.84
C ILE A 166 -5.11 13.84 -5.78
N ASP A 167 -5.39 14.52 -4.67
CA ASP A 167 -6.53 15.45 -4.58
C ASP A 167 -6.44 16.56 -5.65
N ARG A 168 -5.24 17.07 -5.96
CA ARG A 168 -5.06 18.07 -7.03
C ARG A 168 -5.33 17.49 -8.42
N VAL A 169 -5.03 16.21 -8.65
CA VAL A 169 -5.42 15.52 -9.90
C VAL A 169 -6.94 15.41 -9.98
N HIS A 170 -7.62 14.94 -8.92
CA HIS A 170 -9.08 14.87 -8.88
C HIS A 170 -9.75 16.23 -9.07
N ALA A 171 -9.19 17.30 -8.52
CA ALA A 171 -9.72 18.66 -8.68
C ALA A 171 -9.73 19.15 -10.15
N ARG A 172 -8.89 18.56 -10.99
CA ARG A 172 -8.77 18.89 -12.42
C ARG A 172 -9.50 17.91 -13.33
N MET A 173 -10.26 16.95 -12.79
CA MET A 173 -10.87 15.86 -13.56
C MET A 173 -11.71 16.35 -14.75
N GLY A 174 -12.39 17.48 -14.62
CA GLY A 174 -13.15 18.09 -15.71
C GLY A 174 -12.32 18.55 -16.94
N GLU A 175 -10.98 18.57 -16.84
CA GLU A 175 -10.11 18.85 -17.99
C GLU A 175 -10.07 17.65 -18.95
N TRP A 176 -10.18 16.45 -18.43
CA TRP A 176 -9.94 15.21 -19.16
C TRP A 176 -11.18 14.34 -19.32
N LEU A 177 -12.00 14.21 -18.28
CA LEU A 177 -13.18 13.35 -18.26
C LEU A 177 -14.37 14.07 -18.91
N ARG A 178 -14.59 13.78 -20.22
CA ARG A 178 -15.61 14.42 -21.05
C ARG A 178 -16.32 13.41 -21.93
N VAL A 179 -17.53 13.71 -22.32
CA VAL A 179 -18.29 12.96 -23.33
C VAL A 179 -17.49 12.86 -24.63
N GLY A 180 -17.45 11.68 -25.24
CA GLY A 180 -16.78 11.41 -26.51
C GLY A 180 -15.33 10.97 -26.38
N ARG A 181 -14.73 11.02 -25.21
CA ARG A 181 -13.39 10.47 -24.97
C ARG A 181 -13.47 9.01 -24.51
N THR A 182 -12.44 8.23 -24.79
CA THR A 182 -12.33 6.86 -24.30
C THR A 182 -11.76 6.82 -22.88
N GLU A 183 -12.04 5.73 -22.14
CA GLU A 183 -11.44 5.49 -20.82
C GLU A 183 -9.91 5.49 -20.89
N ALA A 184 -9.34 4.88 -21.94
CA ALA A 184 -7.90 4.85 -22.17
C ALA A 184 -7.28 6.24 -22.39
N GLU A 185 -7.93 7.12 -23.17
CA GLU A 185 -7.46 8.49 -23.36
C GLU A 185 -7.50 9.31 -22.06
N VAL A 186 -8.59 9.17 -21.29
CA VAL A 186 -8.74 9.84 -19.98
C VAL A 186 -7.70 9.32 -19.01
N GLY A 187 -7.51 8.00 -18.94
CA GLY A 187 -6.53 7.37 -18.08
C GLY A 187 -5.09 7.80 -18.37
N ALA A 188 -4.75 7.98 -19.66
CA ALA A 188 -3.43 8.46 -20.05
C ALA A 188 -3.16 9.90 -19.57
N ASP A 189 -4.15 10.81 -19.68
CA ASP A 189 -4.02 12.19 -19.18
C ASP A 189 -3.90 12.22 -17.65
N ILE A 190 -4.69 11.39 -16.95
CA ILE A 190 -4.62 11.25 -15.49
C ILE A 190 -3.23 10.76 -15.07
N ALA A 191 -2.70 9.72 -15.72
CA ALA A 191 -1.37 9.20 -15.42
C ALA A 191 -0.28 10.28 -15.60
N ALA A 192 -0.36 11.08 -16.67
CA ALA A 192 0.53 12.21 -16.87
C ALA A 192 0.38 13.28 -15.78
N ALA A 193 -0.84 13.53 -15.32
CA ALA A 193 -1.11 14.49 -14.25
C ALA A 193 -0.57 14.02 -12.90
N ILE A 194 -0.67 12.73 -12.56
CA ILE A 194 -0.09 12.15 -11.35
C ILE A 194 1.41 12.41 -11.29
N LEU A 195 2.12 12.14 -12.38
CA LEU A 195 3.56 12.43 -12.47
C LEU A 195 3.86 13.94 -12.37
N ALA A 196 3.04 14.79 -12.99
CA ALA A 196 3.19 16.24 -12.94
C ALA A 196 2.97 16.82 -11.52
N GLU A 197 2.16 16.16 -10.70
CA GLU A 197 1.90 16.54 -9.31
C GLU A 197 2.97 16.02 -8.32
N GLY A 198 4.03 15.37 -8.82
CA GLY A 198 5.24 15.04 -8.05
C GLY A 198 5.42 13.57 -7.71
N HIS A 199 4.57 12.68 -8.19
CA HIS A 199 4.81 11.24 -8.10
C HIS A 199 5.94 10.83 -9.06
N VAL A 200 6.68 9.79 -8.71
CA VAL A 200 7.74 9.21 -9.55
C VAL A 200 7.27 7.99 -10.33
N GLY A 201 6.11 7.44 -9.95
CA GLY A 201 5.46 6.30 -10.61
C GLY A 201 3.95 6.38 -10.50
N VAL A 202 3.26 5.77 -11.47
CA VAL A 202 1.82 5.55 -11.43
C VAL A 202 1.60 4.08 -11.13
N ASP A 203 0.94 3.77 -10.04
CA ASP A 203 0.69 2.37 -9.65
C ASP A 203 -0.50 1.81 -10.42
N PHE A 204 -1.56 2.60 -10.51
CA PHE A 204 -2.77 2.25 -11.25
C PHE A 204 -3.56 3.51 -11.63
N THR A 205 -4.38 3.33 -12.66
CA THR A 205 -5.36 4.32 -13.11
C THR A 205 -6.60 3.56 -13.58
N ILE A 206 -7.66 3.60 -12.81
CA ILE A 206 -8.95 3.01 -13.14
C ILE A 206 -9.89 4.13 -13.59
N VAL A 207 -10.47 3.98 -14.78
CA VAL A 207 -11.52 4.84 -15.29
C VAL A 207 -12.64 3.92 -15.79
N GLY A 208 -13.61 3.63 -14.92
CA GLY A 208 -14.73 2.75 -15.23
C GLY A 208 -16.00 3.54 -15.54
N SER A 209 -16.36 3.68 -16.82
CA SER A 209 -17.50 4.47 -17.25
C SER A 209 -18.76 3.64 -17.49
N GLY A 210 -19.92 4.12 -17.03
CA GLY A 210 -21.21 3.43 -17.16
C GLY A 210 -21.15 1.98 -16.67
N PRO A 211 -21.47 0.97 -17.52
CA PRO A 211 -21.42 -0.45 -17.13
C PRO A 211 -20.05 -0.94 -16.62
N ASN A 212 -18.96 -0.35 -17.10
CA ASN A 212 -17.60 -0.70 -16.67
C ASN A 212 -17.32 -0.29 -15.21
N GLY A 213 -17.98 0.78 -14.74
CA GLY A 213 -17.91 1.20 -13.33
C GLY A 213 -18.43 0.15 -12.34
N ALA A 214 -19.16 -0.87 -12.82
CA ALA A 214 -19.61 -2.00 -12.00
C ALA A 214 -18.49 -3.03 -11.71
N SER A 215 -17.29 -2.87 -12.31
CA SER A 215 -16.10 -3.69 -12.04
C SER A 215 -15.13 -2.88 -11.17
N PRO A 216 -14.93 -3.23 -9.89
CA PRO A 216 -14.05 -2.48 -8.99
C PRO A 216 -12.61 -2.29 -9.51
N HIS A 217 -12.05 -3.31 -10.18
CA HIS A 217 -10.71 -3.29 -10.76
C HIS A 217 -10.79 -3.31 -12.30
N HIS A 218 -11.57 -2.39 -12.87
CA HIS A 218 -11.71 -2.27 -14.31
C HIS A 218 -10.38 -1.84 -14.96
N GLU A 219 -9.97 -2.51 -16.02
CA GLU A 219 -8.84 -2.08 -16.84
C GLU A 219 -9.29 -1.05 -17.88
N LEU A 220 -8.43 -0.07 -18.18
CA LEU A 220 -8.71 0.97 -19.18
C LEU A 220 -9.09 0.34 -20.52
N SER A 221 -10.18 0.84 -21.12
CA SER A 221 -10.72 0.31 -22.37
C SER A 221 -10.98 1.40 -23.41
N ASP A 222 -11.33 0.98 -24.63
CA ASP A 222 -11.74 1.86 -25.71
C ASP A 222 -13.22 2.30 -25.59
N ARG A 223 -13.89 1.98 -24.46
CA ARG A 223 -15.26 2.46 -24.25
C ARG A 223 -15.28 3.98 -24.22
N VAL A 224 -16.16 4.55 -25.04
CA VAL A 224 -16.37 5.99 -25.11
C VAL A 224 -17.32 6.42 -23.99
N VAL A 225 -16.90 7.41 -23.20
CA VAL A 225 -17.72 8.07 -22.17
C VAL A 225 -18.92 8.76 -22.82
N ARG A 226 -20.11 8.52 -22.28
CA ARG A 226 -21.38 9.02 -22.79
C ARG A 226 -22.03 9.98 -21.80
N ALA A 227 -22.87 10.87 -22.31
CA ALA A 227 -23.71 11.71 -21.45
C ALA A 227 -24.62 10.83 -20.58
N GLY A 228 -24.65 11.11 -19.28
CA GLY A 228 -25.36 10.32 -18.28
C GLY A 228 -24.59 9.16 -17.68
N ASP A 229 -23.35 8.89 -18.11
CA ASP A 229 -22.50 7.90 -17.44
C ASP A 229 -22.12 8.36 -16.04
N LEU A 230 -22.18 7.42 -15.09
CA LEU A 230 -21.34 7.48 -13.89
C LEU A 230 -19.95 6.95 -14.25
N VAL A 231 -18.92 7.61 -13.76
CA VAL A 231 -17.54 7.20 -14.00
C VAL A 231 -16.82 7.10 -12.66
N VAL A 232 -16.39 5.89 -12.32
CA VAL A 232 -15.48 5.64 -11.19
C VAL A 232 -14.09 5.96 -11.67
N VAL A 233 -13.42 6.87 -10.97
CA VAL A 233 -12.00 7.19 -11.17
C VAL A 233 -11.26 6.86 -9.89
N ASP A 234 -10.40 5.85 -9.96
CA ASP A 234 -9.58 5.38 -8.86
C ASP A 234 -8.12 5.40 -9.27
N ILE A 235 -7.30 6.16 -8.54
CA ILE A 235 -5.97 6.54 -8.96
C ILE A 235 -4.99 6.59 -7.81
N GLY A 236 -3.78 6.10 -8.07
CA GLY A 236 -2.70 6.10 -7.11
C GLY A 236 -1.33 6.00 -7.74
N GLY A 237 -0.32 6.33 -6.96
CA GLY A 237 1.06 6.30 -7.43
C GLY A 237 2.08 6.41 -6.32
N GLU A 238 3.34 6.26 -6.70
CA GLU A 238 4.49 6.28 -5.82
C GLU A 238 5.14 7.66 -5.75
N THR A 239 5.41 8.15 -4.55
CA THR A 239 6.23 9.35 -4.32
C THR A 239 7.73 9.01 -4.36
N ALA A 240 8.59 10.03 -4.43
CA ALA A 240 10.04 9.84 -4.40
C ALA A 240 10.55 9.14 -3.13
N THR A 241 9.82 9.24 -2.02
CA THR A 241 10.14 8.52 -0.77
C THR A 241 9.61 7.09 -0.73
N GLY A 242 8.82 6.67 -1.73
CA GLY A 242 8.22 5.35 -1.86
C GLY A 242 6.84 5.20 -1.25
N TYR A 243 6.35 6.22 -0.54
CA TYR A 243 5.01 6.19 0.01
C TYR A 243 3.98 6.33 -1.11
N ARG A 244 2.86 5.59 -0.94
CA ARG A 244 1.82 5.48 -1.96
C ARG A 244 0.69 6.47 -1.68
N SER A 245 0.01 6.84 -2.75
CA SER A 245 -1.30 7.49 -2.70
C SER A 245 -2.36 6.57 -3.23
N ASP A 246 -3.59 6.77 -2.77
CA ASP A 246 -4.77 6.05 -3.20
C ASP A 246 -6.00 6.92 -2.99
N CYS A 247 -6.87 7.05 -4.01
CA CYS A 247 -8.10 7.81 -3.86
C CYS A 247 -9.08 7.50 -4.98
N THR A 248 -10.30 7.16 -4.61
CA THR A 248 -11.42 7.01 -5.56
C THR A 248 -12.42 8.15 -5.43
N ARG A 249 -12.85 8.67 -6.58
CA ARG A 249 -14.01 9.53 -6.72
C ARG A 249 -14.90 9.05 -7.87
N THR A 250 -16.19 9.28 -7.74
CA THR A 250 -17.16 9.00 -8.79
C THR A 250 -17.74 10.31 -9.35
N TYR A 251 -17.88 10.35 -10.66
CA TYR A 251 -18.36 11.54 -11.40
C TYR A 251 -19.58 11.20 -12.22
N ALA A 252 -20.54 12.15 -12.35
CA ALA A 252 -21.59 12.11 -13.36
C ALA A 252 -21.15 12.98 -14.55
N VAL A 253 -21.21 12.46 -15.78
CA VAL A 253 -20.68 13.17 -16.96
C VAL A 253 -21.80 13.54 -17.92
N GLY A 254 -21.84 14.80 -18.34
CA GLY A 254 -22.77 15.29 -19.37
C GLY A 254 -24.20 15.47 -18.88
N GLY A 255 -24.44 15.54 -17.58
CA GLY A 255 -25.77 15.80 -17.02
C GLY A 255 -25.94 15.26 -15.60
N GLU A 256 -27.00 15.69 -14.93
CA GLU A 256 -27.36 15.20 -13.61
C GLU A 256 -27.73 13.71 -13.66
N PRO A 257 -27.34 12.92 -12.63
CA PRO A 257 -27.71 11.52 -12.54
C PRO A 257 -29.22 11.39 -12.33
N GLY A 258 -29.80 10.26 -12.77
CA GLY A 258 -31.19 9.94 -12.47
C GLY A 258 -31.45 9.81 -10.96
N ALA A 259 -32.70 9.98 -10.53
CA ALA A 259 -33.09 9.97 -9.13
C ALA A 259 -32.66 8.69 -8.39
N GLU A 260 -32.75 7.51 -9.02
CA GLU A 260 -32.29 6.24 -8.47
C GLU A 260 -30.79 6.29 -8.14
N VAL A 261 -29.99 6.86 -9.04
CA VAL A 261 -28.53 6.99 -8.83
C VAL A 261 -28.23 7.94 -7.67
N ALA A 262 -28.89 9.08 -7.63
CA ALA A 262 -28.71 10.05 -6.56
C ALA A 262 -29.07 9.44 -5.18
N GLU A 263 -30.11 8.60 -5.11
CA GLU A 263 -30.51 7.92 -3.89
C GLU A 263 -29.45 6.95 -3.39
N TRP A 264 -29.01 5.98 -4.19
CA TRP A 264 -28.03 5.02 -3.70
C TRP A 264 -26.61 5.60 -3.54
N TYR A 265 -26.26 6.65 -4.29
CA TYR A 265 -25.01 7.37 -4.07
C TYR A 265 -24.99 8.10 -2.72
N ALA A 266 -26.14 8.71 -2.33
CA ALA A 266 -26.27 9.32 -1.01
C ALA A 266 -26.10 8.28 0.12
N VAL A 267 -26.62 7.06 -0.06
CA VAL A 267 -26.38 5.94 0.88
C VAL A 267 -24.90 5.58 0.96
N LEU A 268 -24.23 5.50 -0.18
CA LEU A 268 -22.79 5.21 -0.23
C LEU A 268 -21.98 6.29 0.47
N GLN A 269 -22.30 7.56 0.25
CA GLN A 269 -21.62 8.68 0.89
C GLN A 269 -21.82 8.66 2.41
N ASP A 270 -23.06 8.47 2.90
CA ASP A 270 -23.35 8.33 4.34
C ASP A 270 -22.58 7.15 4.96
N ALA A 271 -22.50 6.04 4.25
CA ALA A 271 -21.79 4.85 4.71
C ALA A 271 -20.27 5.11 4.84
N GLN A 272 -19.67 5.79 3.85
CA GLN A 272 -18.25 6.13 3.86
C GLN A 272 -17.94 7.14 4.98
N GLU A 273 -18.71 8.22 5.09
CA GLU A 273 -18.55 9.24 6.13
C GLU A 273 -18.66 8.62 7.53
N ALA A 274 -19.66 7.78 7.74
CA ALA A 274 -19.85 7.11 9.02
C ALA A 274 -18.73 6.12 9.38
N ALA A 275 -18.19 5.39 8.38
CA ALA A 275 -17.06 4.49 8.61
C ALA A 275 -15.79 5.29 8.96
N VAL A 276 -15.55 6.42 8.30
CA VAL A 276 -14.46 7.35 8.66
C VAL A 276 -14.63 7.86 10.09
N ASP A 277 -15.81 8.33 10.46
CA ASP A 277 -16.10 8.86 11.79
C ASP A 277 -16.01 7.81 12.91
N ALA A 278 -16.12 6.53 12.57
CA ALA A 278 -15.98 5.41 13.51
C ALA A 278 -14.51 5.11 13.89
N VAL A 279 -13.55 5.61 13.11
CA VAL A 279 -12.12 5.34 13.32
C VAL A 279 -11.61 6.02 14.59
N ARG A 280 -11.16 5.21 15.55
CA ARG A 280 -10.51 5.66 16.80
C ARG A 280 -9.77 4.49 17.44
N PRO A 281 -8.80 4.72 18.34
CA PRO A 281 -8.10 3.66 19.05
C PRO A 281 -9.07 2.72 19.78
N GLY A 282 -8.81 1.41 19.68
CA GLY A 282 -9.59 0.35 20.33
C GLY A 282 -10.81 -0.15 19.56
N VAL A 283 -11.28 0.56 18.52
CA VAL A 283 -12.27 0.02 17.58
C VAL A 283 -11.59 -1.04 16.72
N THR A 284 -12.24 -2.19 16.48
CA THR A 284 -11.64 -3.23 15.63
C THR A 284 -11.82 -2.93 14.14
N ALA A 285 -10.93 -3.46 13.30
CA ALA A 285 -11.02 -3.31 11.84
C ALA A 285 -12.36 -3.81 11.30
N GLU A 286 -12.87 -4.94 11.81
CA GLU A 286 -14.20 -5.46 11.43
C GLU A 286 -15.35 -4.53 11.84
N GLN A 287 -15.22 -3.81 12.96
CA GLN A 287 -16.25 -2.86 13.38
C GLN A 287 -16.33 -1.67 12.44
N VAL A 288 -15.21 -1.19 11.90
CA VAL A 288 -15.21 -0.15 10.87
C VAL A 288 -15.86 -0.66 9.57
N ASP A 289 -15.52 -1.89 9.13
CA ASP A 289 -16.18 -2.53 7.97
C ASP A 289 -17.69 -2.65 8.20
N ALA A 290 -18.11 -3.10 9.38
CA ALA A 290 -19.53 -3.27 9.73
C ALA A 290 -20.31 -1.94 9.65
N VAL A 291 -19.71 -0.81 10.05
CA VAL A 291 -20.38 0.50 9.98
C VAL A 291 -20.79 0.86 8.56
N ALA A 292 -19.91 0.67 7.57
CA ALA A 292 -20.25 0.94 6.17
C ALA A 292 -21.22 -0.13 5.63
N ARG A 293 -20.91 -1.39 5.85
CA ARG A 293 -21.65 -2.53 5.31
C ARG A 293 -23.09 -2.60 5.80
N ASP A 294 -23.32 -2.36 7.09
CA ASP A 294 -24.65 -2.39 7.69
C ASP A 294 -25.53 -1.26 7.14
N ARG A 295 -24.99 -0.05 6.91
CA ARG A 295 -25.73 1.07 6.30
C ARG A 295 -26.15 0.75 4.87
N ILE A 296 -25.22 0.27 4.07
CA ILE A 296 -25.48 -0.11 2.68
C ILE A 296 -26.51 -1.26 2.64
N THR A 297 -26.40 -2.23 3.55
CA THR A 297 -27.32 -3.38 3.66
C THR A 297 -28.71 -2.93 4.10
N ALA A 298 -28.83 -2.09 5.12
CA ALA A 298 -30.11 -1.59 5.63
C ALA A 298 -30.87 -0.78 4.56
N ALA A 299 -30.15 -0.12 3.64
CA ALA A 299 -30.75 0.58 2.50
C ALA A 299 -31.10 -0.35 1.32
N GLY A 300 -30.84 -1.68 1.43
CA GLY A 300 -31.18 -2.65 0.38
C GLY A 300 -30.09 -2.91 -0.66
N TRP A 301 -28.89 -2.35 -0.48
CA TRP A 301 -27.79 -2.45 -1.46
C TRP A 301 -26.67 -3.40 -1.03
N GLY A 302 -26.83 -4.15 0.07
CA GLY A 302 -25.77 -4.98 0.67
C GLY A 302 -25.15 -6.01 -0.28
N GLU A 303 -25.95 -6.63 -1.18
CA GLU A 303 -25.46 -7.60 -2.18
C GLU A 303 -24.57 -6.96 -3.26
N HIS A 304 -24.58 -5.64 -3.35
CA HIS A 304 -23.80 -4.85 -4.30
C HIS A 304 -22.50 -4.28 -3.72
N PHE A 305 -22.24 -4.45 -2.41
CA PHE A 305 -20.96 -4.13 -1.78
C PHE A 305 -20.14 -5.41 -1.60
N ILE A 306 -19.29 -5.71 -2.59
CA ILE A 306 -18.70 -7.04 -2.82
C ILE A 306 -17.23 -7.17 -2.37
N HIS A 307 -16.64 -6.13 -1.79
CA HIS A 307 -15.25 -6.16 -1.30
C HIS A 307 -15.15 -5.67 0.15
N ARG A 308 -13.97 -5.69 0.73
CA ARG A 308 -13.65 -5.13 2.05
C ARG A 308 -13.80 -3.61 2.05
N THR A 309 -13.98 -3.02 3.22
CA THR A 309 -14.11 -1.56 3.34
C THR A 309 -12.79 -0.82 3.16
N GLY A 310 -11.64 -1.51 3.32
CA GLY A 310 -10.36 -0.85 3.12
C GLY A 310 -9.15 -1.73 3.40
N HIS A 311 -7.98 -1.15 3.21
CA HIS A 311 -6.67 -1.78 3.41
C HIS A 311 -5.65 -0.76 3.93
N GLY A 312 -4.64 -1.22 4.65
CA GLY A 312 -3.50 -0.40 5.02
C GLY A 312 -2.74 0.09 3.80
N ILE A 313 -2.07 1.22 3.95
CA ILE A 313 -1.25 1.85 2.92
C ILE A 313 0.05 2.38 3.53
N GLY A 314 1.12 2.39 2.74
CA GLY A 314 2.43 2.89 3.15
C GLY A 314 3.41 2.84 2.00
N LEU A 315 4.44 2.00 2.12
CA LEU A 315 5.37 1.67 1.03
C LEU A 315 4.77 0.67 0.02
N ASP A 316 3.68 -0.01 0.41
CA ASP A 316 2.83 -0.76 -0.50
C ASP A 316 1.47 -0.08 -0.59
N THR A 317 0.82 -0.17 -1.75
CA THR A 317 -0.57 0.29 -1.92
C THR A 317 -1.48 -0.52 -1.00
N HIS A 318 -1.30 -1.85 -0.95
CA HIS A 318 -2.02 -2.75 -0.05
C HIS A 318 -1.08 -3.38 0.97
N GLU A 319 -1.26 -3.03 2.24
CA GLU A 319 -0.60 -3.66 3.38
C GLU A 319 -1.59 -3.81 4.56
N ALA A 320 -1.17 -4.36 5.68
CA ALA A 320 -1.99 -4.37 6.90
C ALA A 320 -2.13 -2.95 7.51
N PRO A 321 -3.26 -2.66 8.20
CA PRO A 321 -4.37 -3.55 8.52
C PRO A 321 -5.40 -3.66 7.39
N TYR A 322 -6.10 -4.79 7.28
CA TYR A 322 -7.24 -4.93 6.37
C TYR A 322 -8.55 -4.65 7.10
N ILE A 323 -9.33 -3.71 6.57
CA ILE A 323 -10.63 -3.31 7.14
C ILE A 323 -11.71 -4.21 6.52
N VAL A 324 -11.95 -5.34 7.19
CA VAL A 324 -12.76 -6.44 6.66
C VAL A 324 -13.43 -7.21 7.80
N ALA A 325 -14.60 -7.78 7.52
CA ALA A 325 -15.30 -8.66 8.45
C ALA A 325 -14.40 -9.82 8.91
N GLY A 326 -14.41 -10.11 10.22
CA GLY A 326 -13.60 -11.15 10.86
C GLY A 326 -12.18 -10.71 11.24
N ASN A 327 -11.78 -9.46 10.96
CA ASN A 327 -10.52 -8.92 11.46
C ASN A 327 -10.76 -8.17 12.79
N ASP A 328 -10.52 -8.85 13.89
CA ASP A 328 -10.72 -8.35 15.24
C ASP A 328 -9.54 -7.49 15.77
N LEU A 329 -8.57 -7.16 14.91
CA LEU A 329 -7.44 -6.30 15.25
C LEU A 329 -7.94 -4.93 15.74
N PRO A 330 -7.64 -4.53 16.99
CA PRO A 330 -7.97 -3.20 17.46
C PRO A 330 -7.08 -2.16 16.76
N LEU A 331 -7.69 -1.07 16.30
CA LEU A 331 -6.96 0.05 15.72
C LEU A 331 -6.14 0.77 16.78
N GLU A 332 -4.95 1.20 16.40
CA GLU A 332 -4.02 1.98 17.22
C GLU A 332 -3.68 3.30 16.54
N ALA A 333 -3.33 4.30 17.33
CA ALA A 333 -2.84 5.57 16.79
C ALA A 333 -1.61 5.36 15.90
N GLY A 334 -1.60 5.98 14.71
CA GLY A 334 -0.59 5.80 13.68
C GLY A 334 -0.98 4.80 12.59
N MET A 335 -2.00 3.97 12.78
CA MET A 335 -2.46 3.08 11.70
C MET A 335 -3.10 3.89 10.57
N ALA A 336 -2.60 3.69 9.33
CA ALA A 336 -3.08 4.35 8.12
C ALA A 336 -3.70 3.32 7.16
N PHE A 337 -4.90 3.63 6.64
CA PHE A 337 -5.64 2.72 5.77
C PHE A 337 -6.68 3.47 4.92
N SER A 338 -7.16 2.81 3.85
CA SER A 338 -8.27 3.32 3.04
C SER A 338 -9.63 3.07 3.73
N VAL A 339 -10.59 3.96 3.45
CA VAL A 339 -12.02 3.74 3.72
C VAL A 339 -12.76 3.98 2.41
N GLU A 340 -13.12 2.87 1.74
CA GLU A 340 -13.49 2.86 0.32
C GLU A 340 -14.74 2.02 0.00
N PRO A 341 -15.85 2.13 0.72
CA PRO A 341 -17.03 1.37 0.35
C PRO A 341 -17.48 1.67 -1.09
N GLY A 342 -18.11 0.68 -1.73
CA GLY A 342 -18.61 0.82 -3.08
C GLY A 342 -19.93 0.08 -3.30
N ILE A 343 -20.73 0.53 -4.28
CA ILE A 343 -21.95 -0.11 -4.74
C ILE A 343 -21.81 -0.37 -6.25
N TYR A 344 -21.95 -1.64 -6.65
CA TYR A 344 -21.68 -2.09 -8.02
C TYR A 344 -22.88 -2.84 -8.60
N LEU A 345 -23.56 -2.20 -9.58
CA LEU A 345 -24.75 -2.73 -10.24
C LEU A 345 -24.33 -3.39 -11.56
N ALA A 346 -24.11 -4.68 -11.56
CA ALA A 346 -23.58 -5.43 -12.70
C ALA A 346 -24.28 -5.07 -14.04
N GLY A 347 -23.48 -4.71 -15.05
CA GLY A 347 -23.97 -4.30 -16.37
C GLY A 347 -24.66 -2.93 -16.44
N ARG A 348 -24.70 -2.16 -15.35
CA ARG A 348 -25.35 -0.86 -15.27
C ARG A 348 -24.37 0.27 -14.90
N ALA A 349 -23.89 0.28 -13.67
CA ALA A 349 -23.03 1.33 -13.13
C ALA A 349 -22.41 0.89 -11.81
N GLY A 350 -21.42 1.61 -11.35
CA GLY A 350 -20.89 1.51 -9.99
C GLY A 350 -20.47 2.86 -9.46
N ALA A 351 -20.23 2.91 -8.15
CA ALA A 351 -19.59 4.03 -7.49
C ALA A 351 -18.74 3.54 -6.32
N ARG A 352 -17.64 4.23 -6.06
CA ARG A 352 -16.78 4.11 -4.88
C ARG A 352 -16.40 5.50 -4.40
N ILE A 353 -16.30 5.66 -3.10
CA ILE A 353 -15.77 6.87 -2.45
C ILE A 353 -14.70 6.41 -1.51
N GLU A 354 -13.49 6.91 -1.70
CA GLU A 354 -12.32 6.48 -0.94
C GLU A 354 -11.52 7.64 -0.42
N ASP A 355 -11.12 7.55 0.83
CA ASP A 355 -10.09 8.39 1.42
C ASP A 355 -9.10 7.53 2.19
N ILE A 356 -7.84 7.94 2.19
CA ILE A 356 -6.86 7.46 3.14
C ILE A 356 -7.05 8.21 4.46
N VAL A 357 -7.10 7.44 5.54
CA VAL A 357 -7.25 7.96 6.91
C VAL A 357 -6.15 7.44 7.80
N VAL A 358 -5.86 8.19 8.86
CA VAL A 358 -4.95 7.79 9.95
C VAL A 358 -5.72 7.78 11.25
N CYS A 359 -5.69 6.68 11.97
CA CYS A 359 -6.15 6.61 13.35
C CYS A 359 -5.23 7.47 14.23
N THR A 360 -5.79 8.36 15.04
CA THR A 360 -5.03 9.22 15.96
C THR A 360 -5.55 9.05 17.40
N ASP A 361 -4.79 9.50 18.38
CA ASP A 361 -5.24 9.45 19.79
C ASP A 361 -6.56 10.17 20.02
N GLU A 362 -6.89 11.18 19.19
CA GLU A 362 -8.11 12.00 19.29
C GLU A 362 -9.24 11.51 18.35
N GLY A 363 -9.01 10.47 17.54
CA GLY A 363 -9.98 9.94 16.56
C GLY A 363 -9.36 9.68 15.19
N VAL A 364 -9.78 10.42 14.16
CA VAL A 364 -9.34 10.20 12.76
C VAL A 364 -8.76 11.47 12.13
N ARG A 365 -7.68 11.29 11.37
CA ARG A 365 -7.16 12.32 10.45
C ARG A 365 -7.37 11.82 9.01
N VAL A 366 -8.17 12.55 8.23
CA VAL A 366 -8.38 12.26 6.81
C VAL A 366 -7.27 12.94 6.00
N LEU A 367 -6.63 12.18 5.11
CA LEU A 367 -5.52 12.68 4.28
C LEU A 367 -5.98 13.20 2.92
N ASN A 368 -7.07 12.64 2.34
CA ASN A 368 -7.70 13.15 1.13
C ASN A 368 -8.80 14.16 1.51
N ARG A 369 -8.74 15.34 0.92
CA ARG A 369 -9.63 16.48 1.26
C ARG A 369 -10.55 16.90 0.12
N GLY A 370 -10.49 16.20 -1.01
CA GLY A 370 -11.38 16.42 -2.15
C GLY A 370 -12.85 16.13 -1.79
N PRO A 371 -13.82 16.72 -2.50
CA PRO A 371 -15.24 16.51 -2.21
C PRO A 371 -15.63 15.04 -2.42
N ARG A 372 -16.48 14.51 -1.52
CA ARG A 372 -17.02 13.14 -1.57
C ARG A 372 -18.36 13.07 -2.28
N GLY A 373 -19.06 14.21 -2.38
CA GLY A 373 -20.33 14.31 -3.11
C GLY A 373 -20.14 14.02 -4.61
N LEU A 374 -21.20 13.54 -5.25
CA LEU A 374 -21.20 13.26 -6.70
C LEU A 374 -21.01 14.56 -7.47
N VAL A 375 -19.88 14.68 -8.15
CA VAL A 375 -19.55 15.85 -8.96
C VAL A 375 -20.10 15.65 -10.36
N VAL A 376 -20.88 16.63 -10.83
CA VAL A 376 -21.40 16.65 -12.21
C VAL A 376 -20.42 17.41 -13.09
N LEU A 377 -19.86 16.72 -14.08
CA LEU A 377 -18.98 17.32 -15.08
C LEU A 377 -19.76 17.66 -16.35
N PRO A 378 -19.43 18.78 -17.03
CA PRO A 378 -20.05 19.12 -18.31
C PRO A 378 -19.77 18.04 -19.37
N GLY A 379 -20.64 17.94 -20.38
CA GLY A 379 -20.49 17.02 -21.50
C GLY A 379 -19.44 17.47 -22.53
#